data_9a300536ce5dbd7e7cac70c16741b82f
#
_entry.id   9a300536ce5dbd7e7cac70c16741b82f
#
_cell.length_a   1.000
_cell.length_b   1.000
_cell.length_c   1.000
_cell.angle_alpha   90.00
_cell.angle_beta   90.00
_cell.angle_gamma   90.00
#
_symmetry.space_group_name_H-M   'P 1'
#
loop_
_entity.id
_entity.type
_entity.pdbx_description
1 polymer ?
#
loop_
_entity_poly.entity_id
_entity_poly.type
_entity_poly.pdbx_seq_one_letter_code
_entity_poly.pdbx_strand_id
1 'polypeptide(L)'
;GAVGVMAFILIIGGAFGIIMRTGVIEAGMLKLITKMKHRQILILPVMVLIFSIGGAVFGMGEEAIAFALILAPMMVAMGYDALTGVLVSYLATQVGFATSWMNPFSVAIAQGIANVPVLSGSMFRIGMWAVFTTALMIYSVTYARSIQKDPRKSLSYESDNHFREQLAEVDAKQHFGIASWSILAILFIGMIWVVYGVIEKSYYIPEIASQFFTMGLAIGIIAVISKTNQMNLNSLAKSFKIGAGDLLPAALIVGMAHGIILMMGGSDPTSFTMLNTVLHSSANLLSGLNEYVSTIAMFLFQSIFNIFVTSGSGQAALTMPLMAPLSDLVGVGRQIAVLAFQLGDGWTHCIMPTSAALMGTLGVAR
;
A
#
# COMPACT_ATOMS: atom_id res chain seq x y z
N GLY A 1 12.86 19.88 -0.23
CA GLY A 1 12.21 20.32 -1.48
C GLY A 1 11.84 19.16 -2.38
N ALA A 2 11.15 19.43 -3.49
CA ALA A 2 10.60 18.42 -4.40
C ALA A 2 11.66 17.41 -4.89
N VAL A 3 12.90 17.85 -5.15
CA VAL A 3 14.01 16.98 -5.58
C VAL A 3 14.28 15.87 -4.54
N GLY A 4 14.24 16.21 -3.25
CA GLY A 4 14.41 15.21 -2.18
C GLY A 4 13.30 14.14 -2.18
N VAL A 5 12.05 14.56 -2.39
CA VAL A 5 10.90 13.65 -2.50
C VAL A 5 10.99 12.78 -3.75
N MET A 6 11.39 13.35 -4.90
CA MET A 6 11.59 12.61 -6.14
C MET A 6 12.69 11.53 -5.98
N ALA A 7 13.83 11.89 -5.40
CA ALA A 7 14.91 10.96 -5.14
C ALA A 7 14.49 9.85 -4.17
N PHE A 8 13.77 10.20 -3.11
CA PHE A 8 13.18 9.24 -2.15
C PHE A 8 12.29 8.21 -2.85
N ILE A 9 11.36 8.66 -3.69
CA ILE A 9 10.46 7.77 -4.44
C ILE A 9 11.25 6.77 -5.29
N LEU A 10 12.25 7.26 -6.05
CA LEU A 10 13.04 6.40 -6.94
C LEU A 10 13.91 5.40 -6.17
N ILE A 11 14.53 5.83 -5.08
CA ILE A 11 15.39 4.97 -4.24
C ILE A 11 14.56 3.88 -3.58
N ILE A 12 13.41 4.23 -2.99
CA ILE A 12 12.52 3.24 -2.37
C ILE A 12 11.99 2.28 -3.42
N GLY A 13 11.51 2.78 -4.57
CA GLY A 13 11.07 1.92 -5.67
C GLY A 13 12.13 0.91 -6.07
N GLY A 14 13.39 1.38 -6.23
CA GLY A 14 14.51 0.51 -6.54
C GLY A 14 14.80 -0.53 -5.46
N ALA A 15 14.82 -0.13 -4.18
CA ALA A 15 15.05 -1.04 -3.06
C ALA A 15 13.96 -2.12 -2.98
N PHE A 16 12.69 -1.73 -3.10
CA PHE A 16 11.57 -2.68 -3.14
C PHE A 16 11.59 -3.56 -4.38
N GLY A 17 12.00 -3.04 -5.53
CA GLY A 17 12.21 -3.85 -6.75
C GLY A 17 13.19 -5.00 -6.53
N ILE A 18 14.29 -4.77 -5.77
CA ILE A 18 15.21 -5.83 -5.37
C ILE A 18 14.52 -6.83 -4.43
N ILE A 19 13.84 -6.34 -3.38
CA ILE A 19 13.19 -7.18 -2.35
C ILE A 19 12.14 -8.09 -3.00
N MET A 20 11.24 -7.54 -3.80
CA MET A 20 10.19 -8.29 -4.47
C MET A 20 10.75 -9.31 -5.46
N ARG A 21 11.82 -8.99 -6.17
CA ARG A 21 12.49 -9.90 -7.10
C ARG A 21 13.04 -11.16 -6.43
N THR A 22 13.31 -11.13 -5.13
CA THR A 22 13.73 -12.34 -4.40
C THR A 22 12.64 -13.41 -4.34
N GLY A 23 11.36 -13.03 -4.44
CA GLY A 23 10.21 -13.92 -4.28
C GLY A 23 10.05 -14.47 -2.85
N VAL A 24 10.82 -13.96 -1.89
CA VAL A 24 10.84 -14.51 -0.52
C VAL A 24 9.61 -14.12 0.27
N ILE A 25 9.03 -12.93 0.00
CA ILE A 25 7.79 -12.51 0.65
C ILE A 25 6.67 -13.45 0.21
N GLU A 26 6.54 -13.69 -1.09
CA GLU A 26 5.55 -14.58 -1.68
C GLU A 26 5.72 -16.02 -1.17
N ALA A 27 6.94 -16.53 -1.21
CA ALA A 27 7.24 -17.88 -0.71
C ALA A 27 6.97 -18.04 0.79
N GLY A 28 7.23 -17.00 1.59
CA GLY A 28 6.92 -16.96 3.03
C GLY A 28 5.42 -17.08 3.29
N MET A 29 4.61 -16.33 2.54
CA MET A 29 3.15 -16.40 2.62
C MET A 29 2.62 -17.78 2.23
N LEU A 30 3.09 -18.35 1.10
CA LEU A 30 2.71 -19.70 0.66
C LEU A 30 3.05 -20.77 1.70
N LYS A 31 4.23 -20.69 2.33
CA LYS A 31 4.62 -21.61 3.39
C LYS A 31 3.71 -21.54 4.60
N LEU A 32 3.27 -20.34 4.97
CA LEU A 32 2.32 -20.17 6.06
C LEU A 32 0.96 -20.82 5.73
N ILE A 33 0.45 -20.59 4.51
CA ILE A 33 -0.79 -21.19 4.01
C ILE A 33 -0.73 -22.72 4.09
N THR A 34 0.33 -23.32 3.55
CA THR A 34 0.49 -24.78 3.52
C THR A 34 0.60 -25.39 4.92
N LYS A 35 1.26 -24.71 5.86
CA LYS A 35 1.38 -25.16 7.24
C LYS A 35 0.05 -25.16 8.00
N MET A 36 -0.87 -24.28 7.63
CA MET A 36 -2.18 -24.12 8.30
C MET A 36 -3.30 -24.97 7.69
N LYS A 37 -3.02 -25.81 6.69
CA LYS A 37 -4.00 -26.60 5.93
C LYS A 37 -4.98 -27.40 6.80
N HIS A 38 -4.57 -27.90 7.98
CA HIS A 38 -5.42 -28.69 8.87
C HIS A 38 -6.34 -27.87 9.80
N ARG A 39 -6.19 -26.54 9.83
CA ARG A 39 -7.00 -25.64 10.64
C ARG A 39 -7.64 -24.57 9.76
N GLN A 40 -8.45 -25.01 8.80
CA GLN A 40 -8.96 -24.21 7.68
C GLN A 40 -9.53 -22.85 8.11
N ILE A 41 -10.36 -22.82 9.14
CA ILE A 41 -11.01 -21.57 9.57
C ILE A 41 -10.00 -20.53 10.13
N LEU A 42 -8.88 -21.00 10.71
CA LEU A 42 -7.85 -20.10 11.26
C LEU A 42 -6.96 -19.50 10.16
N ILE A 43 -6.99 -20.08 8.95
CA ILE A 43 -6.25 -19.53 7.81
C ILE A 43 -6.79 -18.14 7.46
N LEU A 44 -8.10 -17.93 7.52
CA LEU A 44 -8.73 -16.68 7.09
C LEU A 44 -8.22 -15.46 7.90
N PRO A 45 -8.33 -15.43 9.24
CA PRO A 45 -7.84 -14.27 9.99
C PRO A 45 -6.31 -14.10 9.90
N VAL A 46 -5.55 -15.20 9.76
CA VAL A 46 -4.09 -15.12 9.58
C VAL A 46 -3.76 -14.48 8.23
N MET A 47 -4.46 -14.88 7.16
CA MET A 47 -4.27 -14.29 5.83
C MET A 47 -4.64 -12.80 5.85
N VAL A 48 -5.81 -12.44 6.39
CA VAL A 48 -6.23 -11.04 6.55
C VAL A 48 -5.16 -10.24 7.28
N LEU A 49 -4.58 -10.77 8.36
CA LEU A 49 -3.54 -10.08 9.11
C LEU A 49 -2.29 -9.86 8.26
N ILE A 50 -1.80 -10.89 7.55
CA ILE A 50 -0.58 -10.82 6.76
C ILE A 50 -0.73 -9.83 5.60
N PHE A 51 -1.81 -9.94 4.84
CA PHE A 51 -2.05 -9.05 3.71
C PHE A 51 -2.33 -7.62 4.16
N SER A 52 -3.04 -7.43 5.26
CA SER A 52 -3.28 -6.12 5.84
C SER A 52 -1.98 -5.47 6.33
N ILE A 53 -1.06 -6.22 6.94
CA ILE A 53 0.30 -5.74 7.25
C ILE A 53 1.04 -5.40 5.96
N GLY A 54 0.95 -6.26 4.93
CA GLY A 54 1.56 -6.02 3.63
C GLY A 54 1.13 -4.69 3.03
N GLY A 55 -0.15 -4.39 3.02
CA GLY A 55 -0.71 -3.10 2.57
C GLY A 55 -0.26 -1.93 3.44
N ALA A 56 -0.32 -2.10 4.78
CA ALA A 56 -0.03 -1.02 5.73
C ALA A 56 1.45 -0.64 5.79
N VAL A 57 2.36 -1.59 5.62
CA VAL A 57 3.81 -1.43 5.83
C VAL A 57 4.54 -1.28 4.50
N PHE A 58 4.22 -2.15 3.53
CA PHE A 58 4.94 -2.21 2.25
C PHE A 58 4.20 -1.50 1.12
N GLY A 59 2.96 -1.07 1.33
CA GLY A 59 2.15 -0.49 0.27
C GLY A 59 1.80 -1.48 -0.82
N MET A 60 1.68 -2.77 -0.48
CA MET A 60 1.31 -3.83 -1.42
C MET A 60 -0.03 -3.50 -2.08
N GLY A 61 -0.14 -3.69 -3.37
CA GLY A 61 -1.33 -3.39 -4.17
C GLY A 61 -1.53 -4.43 -5.26
N GLU A 62 -0.86 -4.25 -6.39
CA GLU A 62 -0.97 -5.11 -7.58
C GLU A 62 -0.46 -6.54 -7.33
N GLU A 63 0.46 -6.74 -6.41
CA GLU A 63 0.98 -8.05 -6.01
C GLU A 63 -0.13 -8.97 -5.48
N ALA A 64 -1.20 -8.39 -4.94
CA ALA A 64 -2.37 -9.15 -4.48
C ALA A 64 -3.00 -9.98 -5.61
N ILE A 65 -2.85 -9.58 -6.89
CA ILE A 65 -3.33 -10.33 -8.07
C ILE A 65 -2.64 -11.70 -8.13
N ALA A 66 -1.31 -11.73 -7.96
CA ALA A 66 -0.55 -12.98 -7.99
C ALA A 66 -0.97 -13.94 -6.86
N PHE A 67 -1.25 -13.39 -5.68
CA PHE A 67 -1.76 -14.19 -4.56
C PHE A 67 -3.18 -14.68 -4.78
N ALA A 68 -4.04 -13.88 -5.41
CA ALA A 68 -5.41 -14.28 -5.73
C ALA A 68 -5.44 -15.49 -6.68
N LEU A 69 -4.48 -15.58 -7.64
CA LEU A 69 -4.33 -16.75 -8.51
C LEU A 69 -4.17 -18.08 -7.75
N ILE A 70 -3.58 -18.02 -6.56
CA ILE A 70 -3.36 -19.18 -5.70
C ILE A 70 -4.47 -19.33 -4.68
N LEU A 71 -4.92 -18.21 -4.09
CA LEU A 71 -5.86 -18.24 -2.98
C LEU A 71 -7.29 -18.50 -3.43
N ALA A 72 -7.73 -17.99 -4.59
CA ALA A 72 -9.07 -18.26 -5.08
C ALA A 72 -9.33 -19.77 -5.26
N PRO A 73 -8.54 -20.53 -6.07
CA PRO A 73 -8.74 -21.98 -6.17
C PRO A 73 -8.52 -22.72 -4.85
N MET A 74 -7.59 -22.24 -3.98
CA MET A 74 -7.37 -22.86 -2.69
C MET A 74 -8.58 -22.69 -1.75
N MET A 75 -9.24 -21.52 -1.73
CA MET A 75 -10.44 -21.30 -0.93
C MET A 75 -11.59 -22.17 -1.43
N VAL A 76 -11.76 -22.30 -2.75
CA VAL A 76 -12.75 -23.22 -3.34
C VAL A 76 -12.46 -24.66 -2.94
N ALA A 77 -11.20 -25.10 -2.96
CA ALA A 77 -10.78 -26.45 -2.54
C ALA A 77 -11.07 -26.72 -1.05
N MET A 78 -11.05 -25.71 -0.22
CA MET A 78 -11.38 -25.81 1.21
C MET A 78 -12.89 -25.73 1.49
N GLY A 79 -13.73 -25.64 0.46
CA GLY A 79 -15.18 -25.56 0.61
C GLY A 79 -15.73 -24.14 0.85
N TYR A 80 -14.90 -23.13 0.60
CA TYR A 80 -15.32 -21.73 0.51
C TYR A 80 -15.55 -21.34 -0.95
N ASP A 81 -15.50 -20.07 -1.28
CA ASP A 81 -15.62 -19.55 -2.66
C ASP A 81 -14.40 -18.72 -3.07
N ALA A 82 -14.28 -18.43 -4.36
CA ALA A 82 -13.19 -17.60 -4.88
C ALA A 82 -13.21 -16.18 -4.29
N LEU A 83 -14.40 -15.63 -3.99
CA LEU A 83 -14.52 -14.32 -3.35
C LEU A 83 -13.93 -14.30 -1.94
N THR A 84 -13.98 -15.40 -1.20
CA THR A 84 -13.23 -15.52 0.07
C THR A 84 -11.73 -15.35 -0.17
N GLY A 85 -11.20 -15.86 -1.27
CA GLY A 85 -9.81 -15.62 -1.68
C GLY A 85 -9.51 -14.15 -1.91
N VAL A 86 -10.40 -13.42 -2.60
CA VAL A 86 -10.28 -11.97 -2.83
C VAL A 86 -10.38 -11.18 -1.51
N LEU A 87 -11.29 -11.56 -0.63
CA LEU A 87 -11.46 -10.90 0.68
C LEU A 87 -10.20 -11.00 1.53
N VAL A 88 -9.59 -12.18 1.64
CA VAL A 88 -8.44 -12.40 2.52
C VAL A 88 -7.11 -11.95 1.89
N SER A 89 -7.05 -11.72 0.58
CA SER A 89 -5.88 -11.17 -0.11
C SER A 89 -6.06 -9.69 -0.45
N TYR A 90 -6.77 -9.39 -1.52
CA TYR A 90 -6.89 -8.04 -2.05
C TYR A 90 -7.56 -7.07 -1.07
N LEU A 91 -8.76 -7.39 -0.58
CA LEU A 91 -9.47 -6.48 0.32
C LEU A 91 -8.70 -6.29 1.62
N ALA A 92 -8.06 -7.34 2.15
CA ALA A 92 -7.20 -7.22 3.32
C ALA A 92 -6.00 -6.30 3.07
N THR A 93 -5.37 -6.42 1.90
CA THR A 93 -4.29 -5.52 1.46
C THR A 93 -4.77 -4.08 1.41
N GLN A 94 -5.94 -3.83 0.82
CA GLN A 94 -6.48 -2.47 0.68
C GLN A 94 -6.92 -1.87 2.02
N VAL A 95 -7.47 -2.67 2.94
CA VAL A 95 -7.74 -2.21 4.32
C VAL A 95 -6.46 -1.80 5.01
N GLY A 96 -5.39 -2.59 4.86
CA GLY A 96 -4.07 -2.22 5.36
C GLY A 96 -3.54 -0.96 4.72
N PHE A 97 -3.61 -0.84 3.41
CA PHE A 97 -3.19 0.32 2.64
C PHE A 97 -3.95 1.59 3.09
N ALA A 98 -5.28 1.54 3.15
CA ALA A 98 -6.12 2.67 3.55
C ALA A 98 -5.80 3.20 4.96
N THR A 99 -5.51 2.30 5.90
CA THR A 99 -5.21 2.61 7.30
C THR A 99 -3.71 2.63 7.61
N SER A 100 -2.87 2.73 6.59
CA SER A 100 -1.42 2.63 6.70
C SER A 100 -0.83 3.67 7.65
N TRP A 101 0.14 3.22 8.44
CA TRP A 101 0.92 4.09 9.34
C TRP A 101 2.35 4.36 8.84
N MET A 102 2.85 3.59 7.86
CA MET A 102 4.24 3.74 7.39
C MET A 102 4.47 3.39 5.91
N ASN A 103 3.40 3.24 5.12
CA ASN A 103 3.54 2.96 3.69
C ASN A 103 4.42 4.03 3.02
N PRO A 104 5.57 3.64 2.43
CA PRO A 104 6.50 4.60 1.83
C PRO A 104 5.97 5.21 0.53
N PHE A 105 5.00 4.56 -0.13
CA PHE A 105 4.49 4.97 -1.44
C PHE A 105 3.24 5.88 -1.37
N SER A 106 2.66 6.06 -0.19
CA SER A 106 1.50 6.93 0.00
C SER A 106 1.68 7.86 1.20
N VAL A 107 1.54 7.34 2.43
CA VAL A 107 1.62 8.12 3.67
C VAL A 107 2.91 8.90 3.78
N ALA A 108 4.08 8.27 3.58
CA ALA A 108 5.35 8.95 3.74
C ALA A 108 5.55 10.06 2.69
N ILE A 109 5.13 9.82 1.44
CA ILE A 109 5.16 10.83 0.37
C ILE A 109 4.23 11.99 0.72
N ALA A 110 2.98 11.70 1.13
CA ALA A 110 2.01 12.72 1.50
C ALA A 110 2.51 13.56 2.69
N GLN A 111 3.10 12.92 3.70
CA GLN A 111 3.70 13.61 4.85
C GLN A 111 4.88 14.49 4.44
N GLY A 112 5.75 13.99 3.56
CA GLY A 112 6.87 14.77 3.03
C GLY A 112 6.42 16.00 2.27
N ILE A 113 5.39 15.89 1.42
CA ILE A 113 4.83 17.02 0.68
C ILE A 113 4.13 18.02 1.62
N ALA A 114 3.39 17.51 2.60
CA ALA A 114 2.72 18.34 3.60
C ALA A 114 3.68 19.00 4.61
N ASN A 115 4.99 18.70 4.56
CA ASN A 115 5.98 19.15 5.54
C ASN A 115 5.61 18.80 6.99
N VAL A 116 5.07 17.61 7.20
CA VAL A 116 4.88 17.03 8.54
C VAL A 116 5.87 15.89 8.75
N PRO A 117 6.29 15.62 10.00
CA PRO A 117 7.25 14.54 10.27
C PRO A 117 6.75 13.19 9.73
N VAL A 118 7.62 12.46 9.07
CA VAL A 118 7.31 11.10 8.61
C VAL A 118 6.99 10.22 9.83
N LEU A 119 6.03 9.32 9.69
CA LEU A 119 5.44 8.49 10.75
C LEU A 119 4.65 9.28 11.83
N SER A 120 4.52 10.61 11.74
CA SER A 120 3.64 11.34 12.66
C SER A 120 2.19 10.85 12.53
N GLY A 121 1.47 10.77 13.64
CA GLY A 121 0.12 10.22 13.68
C GLY A 121 0.05 8.69 13.51
N SER A 122 1.19 7.98 13.51
CA SER A 122 1.23 6.52 13.33
C SER A 122 0.43 5.76 14.39
N MET A 123 0.48 6.18 15.65
CA MET A 123 -0.28 5.51 16.73
C MET A 123 -1.79 5.52 16.48
N PHE A 124 -2.32 6.65 16.02
CA PHE A 124 -3.74 6.74 15.64
C PHE A 124 -4.06 5.82 14.47
N ARG A 125 -3.21 5.80 13.43
CA ARG A 125 -3.36 4.95 12.26
C ARG A 125 -3.23 3.46 12.58
N ILE A 126 -2.32 3.08 13.49
CA ILE A 126 -2.23 1.70 14.00
C ILE A 126 -3.52 1.32 14.72
N GLY A 127 -4.09 2.22 15.52
CA GLY A 127 -5.40 1.99 16.16
C GLY A 127 -6.51 1.76 15.14
N MET A 128 -6.59 2.62 14.11
CA MET A 128 -7.54 2.45 13.00
C MET A 128 -7.31 1.12 12.27
N TRP A 129 -6.05 0.83 11.91
CA TRP A 129 -5.70 -0.42 11.26
C TRP A 129 -6.16 -1.63 12.06
N ALA A 130 -5.90 -1.65 13.37
CA ALA A 130 -6.33 -2.74 14.24
C ALA A 130 -7.86 -2.92 14.23
N VAL A 131 -8.61 -1.81 14.30
CA VAL A 131 -10.08 -1.84 14.26
C VAL A 131 -10.59 -2.38 12.92
N PHE A 132 -10.16 -1.80 11.80
CA PHE A 132 -10.66 -2.20 10.48
C PHE A 132 -10.18 -3.59 10.07
N THR A 133 -8.94 -3.96 10.39
CA THR A 133 -8.43 -5.32 10.14
C THR A 133 -9.19 -6.35 10.96
N THR A 134 -9.48 -6.07 12.25
CA THR A 134 -10.30 -6.95 13.09
C THR A 134 -11.72 -7.08 12.56
N ALA A 135 -12.33 -5.98 12.14
CA ALA A 135 -13.66 -6.01 11.53
C ALA A 135 -13.67 -6.86 10.25
N LEU A 136 -12.64 -6.73 9.39
CA LEU A 136 -12.50 -7.55 8.19
C LEU A 136 -12.26 -9.03 8.53
N MET A 137 -11.48 -9.34 9.57
CA MET A 137 -11.29 -10.73 10.05
C MET A 137 -12.62 -11.36 10.46
N ILE A 138 -13.42 -10.64 11.25
CA ILE A 138 -14.73 -11.11 11.69
C ILE A 138 -15.65 -11.29 10.49
N TYR A 139 -15.68 -10.32 9.58
CA TYR A 139 -16.49 -10.39 8.36
C TYR A 139 -16.08 -11.59 7.50
N SER A 140 -14.79 -11.77 7.21
CA SER A 140 -14.29 -12.87 6.38
C SER A 140 -14.61 -14.24 6.95
N VAL A 141 -14.48 -14.41 8.28
CA VAL A 141 -14.83 -15.66 8.96
C VAL A 141 -16.33 -15.93 8.93
N THR A 142 -17.16 -14.90 9.17
CA THR A 142 -18.63 -15.05 9.17
C THR A 142 -19.16 -15.31 7.76
N TYR A 143 -18.62 -14.61 6.75
CA TYR A 143 -18.94 -14.83 5.35
C TYR A 143 -18.57 -16.26 4.92
N ALA A 144 -17.30 -16.66 5.11
CA ALA A 144 -16.83 -17.99 4.75
C ALA A 144 -17.63 -19.12 5.41
N ARG A 145 -18.00 -18.97 6.69
CA ARG A 145 -18.92 -19.92 7.37
C ARG A 145 -20.30 -19.98 6.74
N SER A 146 -20.81 -18.84 6.27
CA SER A 146 -22.10 -18.80 5.56
C SER A 146 -22.04 -19.56 4.24
N ILE A 147 -20.97 -19.36 3.47
CA ILE A 147 -20.72 -20.08 2.21
C ILE A 147 -20.51 -21.57 2.45
N GLN A 148 -19.75 -21.95 3.47
CA GLN A 148 -19.54 -23.37 3.81
C GLN A 148 -20.84 -24.09 4.19
N LYS A 149 -21.80 -23.38 4.82
CA LYS A 149 -23.13 -23.95 5.14
C LYS A 149 -24.04 -24.05 3.92
N ASP A 150 -23.99 -23.07 3.04
CA ASP A 150 -24.83 -22.99 1.85
C ASP A 150 -24.03 -22.35 0.70
N PRO A 151 -23.33 -23.14 -0.11
CA PRO A 151 -22.51 -22.64 -1.21
C PRO A 151 -23.27 -21.80 -2.24
N ARG A 152 -24.59 -21.98 -2.36
CA ARG A 152 -25.42 -21.22 -3.31
C ARG A 152 -25.57 -19.76 -2.96
N LYS A 153 -25.20 -19.36 -1.74
CA LYS A 153 -25.15 -17.94 -1.32
C LYS A 153 -23.97 -17.18 -1.89
N SER A 154 -22.99 -17.88 -2.43
CA SER A 154 -21.86 -17.26 -3.09
C SER A 154 -22.27 -16.61 -4.41
N LEU A 155 -21.82 -15.37 -4.64
CA LEU A 155 -21.96 -14.68 -5.92
C LEU A 155 -21.11 -15.33 -7.02
N SER A 156 -20.03 -16.03 -6.65
CA SER A 156 -19.14 -16.74 -7.57
C SER A 156 -19.48 -18.24 -7.71
N TYR A 157 -20.63 -18.69 -7.21
CA TYR A 157 -20.96 -20.12 -7.16
C TYR A 157 -20.83 -20.84 -8.50
N GLU A 158 -21.30 -20.22 -9.59
CA GLU A 158 -21.24 -20.80 -10.93
C GLU A 158 -19.84 -20.72 -11.52
N SER A 159 -19.14 -19.58 -11.37
CA SER A 159 -17.79 -19.42 -11.87
C SER A 159 -16.75 -20.28 -11.11
N ASP A 160 -16.99 -20.58 -9.84
CA ASP A 160 -16.13 -21.45 -9.03
C ASP A 160 -16.05 -22.89 -9.55
N ASN A 161 -16.96 -23.32 -10.44
CA ASN A 161 -16.89 -24.64 -11.07
C ASN A 161 -15.59 -24.82 -11.85
N HIS A 162 -15.09 -23.77 -12.46
CA HIS A 162 -13.80 -23.77 -13.14
C HIS A 162 -12.65 -24.20 -12.22
N PHE A 163 -12.62 -23.65 -10.99
CA PHE A 163 -11.60 -24.01 -10.00
C PHE A 163 -11.77 -25.42 -9.45
N ARG A 164 -13.01 -25.89 -9.32
CA ARG A 164 -13.30 -27.27 -8.88
C ARG A 164 -12.76 -28.31 -9.86
N GLU A 165 -12.74 -27.96 -11.15
CA GLU A 165 -12.23 -28.85 -12.21
C GLU A 165 -10.69 -28.84 -12.31
N GLN A 166 -10.03 -27.72 -11.97
CA GLN A 166 -8.58 -27.54 -12.10
C GLN A 166 -7.74 -28.02 -10.90
N LEU A 167 -8.35 -28.44 -9.81
CA LEU A 167 -7.66 -28.69 -8.52
C LEU A 167 -6.67 -29.85 -8.47
N ALA A 168 -6.38 -30.50 -9.58
CA ALA A 168 -5.47 -31.66 -9.60
C ALA A 168 -3.97 -31.33 -9.75
N GLU A 169 -3.55 -30.11 -10.06
CA GLU A 169 -2.19 -29.85 -10.55
C GLU A 169 -1.41 -28.67 -9.91
N VAL A 170 -1.67 -28.24 -8.69
CA VAL A 170 -0.84 -27.16 -8.11
C VAL A 170 0.37 -27.72 -7.36
N ASP A 171 1.55 -27.62 -7.99
CA ASP A 171 2.84 -28.03 -7.40
C ASP A 171 3.47 -26.91 -6.56
N ALA A 172 3.36 -27.01 -5.24
CA ALA A 172 3.92 -26.04 -4.28
C ALA A 172 5.42 -26.26 -4.04
N LYS A 173 6.26 -26.18 -5.08
CA LYS A 173 7.71 -26.45 -5.02
C LYS A 173 8.58 -25.20 -5.02
N GLN A 174 8.32 -24.22 -4.18
CA GLN A 174 9.35 -23.21 -3.91
C GLN A 174 10.15 -23.58 -2.64
N HIS A 175 11.47 -23.76 -2.81
CA HIS A 175 12.38 -24.08 -1.70
C HIS A 175 12.57 -22.85 -0.79
N PHE A 176 11.92 -22.88 0.38
CA PHE A 176 12.11 -21.90 1.43
C PHE A 176 13.25 -22.33 2.35
N GLY A 177 14.47 -21.88 2.06
CA GLY A 177 15.68 -22.26 2.77
C GLY A 177 16.15 -21.22 3.80
N ILE A 178 17.37 -21.44 4.34
CA ILE A 178 18.02 -20.53 5.29
C ILE A 178 18.16 -19.11 4.71
N ALA A 179 18.48 -18.99 3.43
CA ALA A 179 18.59 -17.69 2.75
C ALA A 179 17.28 -16.90 2.80
N SER A 180 16.13 -17.56 2.61
CA SER A 180 14.82 -16.91 2.70
C SER A 180 14.53 -16.38 4.10
N TRP A 181 14.89 -17.15 5.15
CA TRP A 181 14.79 -16.70 6.54
C TRP A 181 15.72 -15.51 6.83
N SER A 182 16.95 -15.53 6.30
CA SER A 182 17.88 -14.41 6.45
C SER A 182 17.36 -13.14 5.79
N ILE A 183 16.77 -13.24 4.59
CA ILE A 183 16.15 -12.12 3.86
C ILE A 183 14.98 -11.54 4.66
N LEU A 184 14.08 -12.39 5.17
CA LEU A 184 12.96 -11.93 6.01
C LEU A 184 13.44 -11.31 7.32
N ALA A 185 14.49 -11.85 7.93
CA ALA A 185 15.09 -11.29 9.15
C ALA A 185 15.66 -9.89 8.89
N ILE A 186 16.40 -9.71 7.80
CA ILE A 186 16.95 -8.39 7.41
C ILE A 186 15.84 -7.41 7.11
N LEU A 187 14.80 -7.84 6.41
CA LEU A 187 13.64 -7.00 6.14
C LEU A 187 13.00 -6.54 7.46
N PHE A 188 12.75 -7.47 8.39
CA PHE A 188 12.16 -7.15 9.68
C PHE A 188 13.05 -6.24 10.55
N ILE A 189 14.34 -6.54 10.63
CA ILE A 189 15.32 -5.71 11.36
C ILE A 189 15.45 -4.33 10.70
N GLY A 190 15.48 -4.27 9.37
CA GLY A 190 15.54 -3.02 8.63
C GLY A 190 14.30 -2.14 8.88
N MET A 191 13.11 -2.74 8.97
CA MET A 191 11.90 -1.99 9.31
C MET A 191 11.96 -1.44 10.73
N ILE A 192 12.47 -2.22 11.71
CA ILE A 192 12.70 -1.73 13.08
C ILE A 192 13.72 -0.58 13.07
N TRP A 193 14.77 -0.69 12.27
CA TRP A 193 15.79 0.36 12.14
C TRP A 193 15.21 1.66 11.55
N VAL A 194 14.32 1.59 10.57
CA VAL A 194 13.61 2.76 10.03
C VAL A 194 12.78 3.42 11.13
N VAL A 195 11.96 2.64 11.84
CA VAL A 195 11.11 3.15 12.94
C VAL A 195 11.96 3.81 14.04
N TYR A 196 13.03 3.14 14.46
CA TYR A 196 13.97 3.67 15.46
C TYR A 196 14.62 5.00 14.99
N GLY A 197 15.04 5.05 13.72
CA GLY A 197 15.64 6.25 13.14
C GLY A 197 14.70 7.45 13.15
N VAL A 198 13.43 7.23 12.85
CA VAL A 198 12.42 8.30 12.86
C VAL A 198 12.09 8.76 14.29
N ILE A 199 11.85 7.82 15.22
CA ILE A 199 11.41 8.16 16.58
C ILE A 199 12.55 8.77 17.40
N GLU A 200 13.73 8.14 17.41
CA GLU A 200 14.83 8.50 18.30
C GLU A 200 15.82 9.49 17.68
N LYS A 201 15.96 9.47 16.35
CA LYS A 201 16.95 10.29 15.64
C LYS A 201 16.34 11.40 14.80
N SER A 202 14.99 11.49 14.77
CA SER A 202 14.26 12.46 13.94
C SER A 202 14.66 12.38 12.46
N TYR A 203 14.93 11.18 11.97
CA TYR A 203 15.24 10.95 10.57
C TYR A 203 14.09 11.39 9.68
N TYR A 204 14.46 11.99 8.57
CA TYR A 204 13.53 12.49 7.57
C TYR A 204 13.73 11.77 6.22
N ILE A 205 13.17 12.30 5.15
CA ILE A 205 13.11 11.66 3.82
C ILE A 205 14.48 11.13 3.34
N PRO A 206 15.62 11.90 3.38
CA PRO A 206 16.89 11.41 2.88
C PRO A 206 17.47 10.24 3.68
N GLU A 207 17.37 10.31 5.01
CA GLU A 207 17.89 9.26 5.89
C GLU A 207 17.07 7.98 5.75
N ILE A 208 15.74 8.10 5.66
CA ILE A 208 14.83 6.96 5.46
C ILE A 208 15.10 6.32 4.09
N ALA A 209 15.31 7.11 3.04
CA ALA A 209 15.69 6.59 1.72
C ALA A 209 16.99 5.77 1.79
N SER A 210 17.99 6.27 2.53
CA SER A 210 19.27 5.59 2.74
C SER A 210 19.12 4.27 3.48
N GLN A 211 18.26 4.24 4.49
CA GLN A 211 17.96 3.01 5.24
C GLN A 211 17.28 1.95 4.34
N PHE A 212 16.28 2.33 3.56
CA PHE A 212 15.63 1.42 2.60
C PHE A 212 16.60 0.94 1.52
N PHE A 213 17.45 1.82 1.01
CA PHE A 213 18.48 1.45 0.03
C PHE A 213 19.45 0.42 0.62
N THR A 214 19.97 0.68 1.82
CA THR A 214 20.90 -0.22 2.51
C THR A 214 20.26 -1.58 2.76
N MET A 215 19.02 -1.61 3.21
CA MET A 215 18.23 -2.82 3.43
C MET A 215 18.03 -3.59 2.12
N GLY A 216 17.59 -2.93 1.06
CA GLY A 216 17.40 -3.53 -0.27
C GLY A 216 18.71 -4.09 -0.83
N LEU A 217 19.81 -3.36 -0.68
CA LEU A 217 21.13 -3.82 -1.12
C LEU A 217 21.61 -5.03 -0.32
N ALA A 218 21.48 -5.02 1.02
CA ALA A 218 21.85 -6.16 1.86
C ALA A 218 21.07 -7.42 1.51
N ILE A 219 19.75 -7.29 1.33
CA ILE A 219 18.87 -8.37 0.87
C ILE A 219 19.30 -8.87 -0.50
N GLY A 220 19.57 -7.96 -1.43
CA GLY A 220 20.02 -8.28 -2.78
C GLY A 220 21.34 -9.04 -2.80
N ILE A 221 22.33 -8.62 -2.00
CA ILE A 221 23.64 -9.31 -1.88
C ILE A 221 23.45 -10.74 -1.36
N ILE A 222 22.62 -10.92 -0.31
CA ILE A 222 22.34 -12.27 0.20
C ILE A 222 21.63 -13.11 -0.85
N ALA A 223 20.68 -12.54 -1.57
CA ALA A 223 19.98 -13.25 -2.64
C ALA A 223 20.89 -13.66 -3.79
N VAL A 224 21.89 -12.84 -4.13
CA VAL A 224 22.93 -13.16 -5.14
C VAL A 224 23.86 -14.28 -4.64
N ILE A 225 24.36 -14.19 -3.40
CA ILE A 225 25.26 -15.21 -2.81
C ILE A 225 24.54 -16.55 -2.71
N SER A 226 23.30 -16.55 -2.25
CA SER A 226 22.49 -17.76 -2.09
C SER A 226 21.83 -18.23 -3.39
N LYS A 227 21.98 -17.48 -4.49
CA LYS A 227 21.30 -17.71 -5.78
C LYS A 227 19.77 -17.82 -5.64
N THR A 228 19.20 -17.13 -4.66
CA THR A 228 17.75 -17.10 -4.43
C THR A 228 17.05 -16.57 -5.68
N ASN A 229 16.06 -17.30 -6.17
CA ASN A 229 15.34 -16.99 -7.42
C ASN A 229 16.27 -16.67 -8.60
N GLN A 230 17.39 -17.42 -8.70
CA GLN A 230 18.44 -17.28 -9.73
C GLN A 230 19.04 -15.84 -9.81
N MET A 231 19.03 -15.11 -8.70
CA MET A 231 19.59 -13.77 -8.66
C MET A 231 21.11 -13.77 -8.88
N ASN A 232 21.55 -12.78 -9.64
CA ASN A 232 22.97 -12.43 -9.86
C ASN A 232 23.11 -10.90 -9.83
N LEU A 233 24.33 -10.39 -9.88
CA LEU A 233 24.59 -8.95 -9.80
C LEU A 233 23.87 -8.15 -10.90
N ASN A 234 23.80 -8.70 -12.12
CA ASN A 234 23.07 -8.02 -13.21
C ASN A 234 21.57 -7.99 -12.95
N SER A 235 20.98 -9.08 -12.46
CA SER A 235 19.56 -9.11 -12.10
C SER A 235 19.24 -8.21 -10.92
N LEU A 236 20.16 -8.08 -9.95
CA LEU A 236 20.03 -7.15 -8.83
C LEU A 236 19.96 -5.70 -9.34
N ALA A 237 20.92 -5.28 -10.15
CA ALA A 237 20.94 -3.93 -10.74
C ALA A 237 19.71 -3.68 -11.63
N LYS A 238 19.32 -4.69 -12.44
CA LYS A 238 18.13 -4.62 -13.28
C LYS A 238 16.85 -4.49 -12.44
N SER A 239 16.72 -5.21 -11.33
CA SER A 239 15.56 -5.15 -10.45
C SER A 239 15.45 -3.79 -9.77
N PHE A 240 16.59 -3.21 -9.33
CA PHE A 240 16.61 -1.83 -8.84
C PHE A 240 16.13 -0.85 -9.92
N LYS A 241 16.68 -0.96 -11.14
CA LYS A 241 16.28 -0.10 -12.27
C LYS A 241 14.79 -0.23 -12.58
N ILE A 242 14.25 -1.44 -12.59
CA ILE A 242 12.82 -1.68 -12.85
C ILE A 242 11.98 -1.03 -11.74
N GLY A 243 12.24 -1.36 -10.47
CA GLY A 243 11.46 -0.81 -9.36
C GLY A 243 11.55 0.72 -9.25
N ALA A 244 12.71 1.31 -9.53
CA ALA A 244 12.83 2.76 -9.64
C ALA A 244 12.05 3.31 -10.85
N GLY A 245 12.08 2.59 -11.99
CA GLY A 245 11.35 2.94 -13.20
C GLY A 245 9.82 2.90 -13.01
N ASP A 246 9.32 1.94 -12.27
CA ASP A 246 7.89 1.82 -11.97
C ASP A 246 7.36 3.03 -11.20
N LEU A 247 8.20 3.66 -10.38
CA LEU A 247 7.86 4.87 -9.63
C LEU A 247 8.32 6.17 -10.32
N LEU A 248 8.96 6.09 -11.50
CA LEU A 248 9.38 7.27 -12.25
C LEU A 248 8.21 8.22 -12.59
N PRO A 249 7.03 7.74 -13.04
CA PRO A 249 5.90 8.63 -13.27
C PRO A 249 5.49 9.42 -12.03
N ALA A 250 5.46 8.78 -10.86
CA ALA A 250 5.18 9.47 -9.60
C ALA A 250 6.23 10.54 -9.28
N ALA A 251 7.51 10.23 -9.44
CA ALA A 251 8.59 11.21 -9.24
C ALA A 251 8.47 12.41 -10.21
N LEU A 252 8.17 12.17 -11.48
CA LEU A 252 7.95 13.23 -12.47
C LEU A 252 6.74 14.10 -12.12
N ILE A 253 5.64 13.49 -11.67
CA ILE A 253 4.44 14.21 -11.22
C ILE A 253 4.76 15.14 -10.04
N VAL A 254 5.57 14.69 -9.07
CA VAL A 254 6.04 15.58 -7.98
C VAL A 254 6.80 16.78 -8.52
N GLY A 255 7.69 16.56 -9.50
CA GLY A 255 8.42 17.64 -10.16
C GLY A 255 7.50 18.59 -10.90
N MET A 256 6.54 18.07 -11.66
CA MET A 256 5.53 18.87 -12.39
C MET A 256 4.64 19.67 -11.44
N ALA A 257 4.13 19.03 -10.38
CA ALA A 257 3.30 19.69 -9.37
C ALA A 257 4.06 20.85 -8.70
N HIS A 258 5.34 20.64 -8.37
CA HIS A 258 6.16 21.70 -7.82
C HIS A 258 6.44 22.82 -8.85
N GLY A 259 6.64 22.47 -10.11
CA GLY A 259 6.77 23.43 -11.22
C GLY A 259 5.51 24.28 -11.36
N ILE A 260 4.32 23.70 -11.30
CA ILE A 260 3.04 24.44 -11.30
C ILE A 260 2.97 25.41 -10.12
N ILE A 261 3.35 24.97 -8.91
CA ILE A 261 3.38 25.84 -7.71
C ILE A 261 4.31 27.02 -7.92
N LEU A 262 5.51 26.79 -8.49
CA LEU A 262 6.45 27.88 -8.80
C LEU A 262 5.89 28.85 -9.85
N MET A 263 5.25 28.35 -10.91
CA MET A 263 4.59 29.18 -11.93
C MET A 263 3.42 29.98 -11.34
N MET A 264 2.73 29.45 -10.34
CA MET A 264 1.66 30.15 -9.62
C MET A 264 2.18 31.13 -8.57
N GLY A 265 3.49 31.36 -8.53
CA GLY A 265 4.14 32.35 -7.67
C GLY A 265 4.77 31.80 -6.37
N GLY A 266 4.91 30.46 -6.28
CA GLY A 266 5.51 29.80 -5.12
C GLY A 266 4.51 29.51 -3.99
N SER A 267 5.04 28.94 -2.89
CA SER A 267 4.24 28.48 -1.75
C SER A 267 4.30 29.40 -0.52
N ASP A 268 4.76 30.64 -0.69
CA ASP A 268 4.80 31.62 0.41
C ASP A 268 3.37 32.13 0.70
N PRO A 269 2.78 31.82 1.87
CA PRO A 269 1.41 32.22 2.20
C PRO A 269 1.24 33.73 2.40
N THR A 270 2.35 34.49 2.53
CA THR A 270 2.33 35.94 2.76
C THR A 270 2.42 36.76 1.49
N SER A 271 2.75 36.10 0.36
CA SER A 271 2.93 36.79 -0.93
C SER A 271 1.64 36.82 -1.75
N PHE A 272 1.43 37.91 -2.51
CA PHE A 272 0.30 38.00 -3.45
C PHE A 272 0.58 37.17 -4.69
N THR A 273 0.27 35.87 -4.63
CA THR A 273 0.48 34.92 -5.70
C THR A 273 -0.84 34.38 -6.25
N MET A 274 -0.80 33.85 -7.47
CA MET A 274 -1.96 33.17 -8.08
C MET A 274 -2.36 31.96 -7.23
N LEU A 275 -1.39 31.20 -6.72
CA LEU A 275 -1.64 30.06 -5.84
C LEU A 275 -2.38 30.50 -4.58
N ASN A 276 -1.90 31.56 -3.91
CA ASN A 276 -2.54 32.07 -2.70
C ASN A 276 -3.97 32.56 -2.95
N THR A 277 -4.24 33.17 -4.10
CA THR A 277 -5.61 33.56 -4.51
C THR A 277 -6.53 32.36 -4.67
N VAL A 278 -6.07 31.29 -5.36
CA VAL A 278 -6.86 30.05 -5.52
C VAL A 278 -7.12 29.39 -4.16
N LEU A 279 -6.08 29.27 -3.34
CA LEU A 279 -6.20 28.67 -2.00
C LEU A 279 -7.14 29.50 -1.12
N HIS A 280 -7.02 30.82 -1.12
CA HIS A 280 -7.88 31.73 -0.33
C HIS A 280 -9.34 31.66 -0.80
N SER A 281 -9.58 31.61 -2.12
CA SER A 281 -10.94 31.45 -2.67
C SER A 281 -11.54 30.09 -2.28
N SER A 282 -10.74 29.03 -2.32
CA SER A 282 -11.16 27.69 -1.87
C SER A 282 -11.42 27.67 -0.35
N ALA A 283 -10.57 28.34 0.45
CA ALA A 283 -10.77 28.48 1.89
C ALA A 283 -12.04 29.28 2.21
N ASN A 284 -12.34 30.33 1.44
CA ASN A 284 -13.56 31.12 1.60
C ASN A 284 -14.82 30.31 1.31
N LEU A 285 -14.78 29.39 0.36
CA LEU A 285 -15.88 28.43 0.09
C LEU A 285 -16.09 27.48 1.28
N LEU A 286 -15.02 27.15 2.00
CA LEU A 286 -15.04 26.32 3.19
C LEU A 286 -15.16 27.16 4.48
N SER A 287 -14.93 28.47 4.40
CA SER A 287 -15.01 29.39 5.55
C SER A 287 -16.45 29.48 6.02
N GLY A 288 -16.68 29.21 7.29
CA GLY A 288 -18.02 29.06 7.87
C GLY A 288 -18.44 27.61 8.07
N LEU A 289 -17.72 26.65 7.47
CA LEU A 289 -17.81 25.27 7.83
C LEU A 289 -16.93 25.02 9.07
N ASN A 290 -17.42 24.17 9.96
CA ASN A 290 -16.58 23.77 11.07
C ASN A 290 -15.44 22.84 10.59
N GLU A 291 -14.41 22.69 11.41
CA GLU A 291 -13.24 21.86 11.14
C GLU A 291 -13.61 20.42 10.68
N TYR A 292 -14.66 19.84 11.26
CA TYR A 292 -15.13 18.50 10.92
C TYR A 292 -15.69 18.41 9.50
N VAL A 293 -16.50 19.40 9.10
CA VAL A 293 -17.07 19.44 7.73
C VAL A 293 -15.97 19.67 6.71
N SER A 294 -14.99 20.53 6.99
CA SER A 294 -13.82 20.74 6.13
C SER A 294 -13.00 19.45 5.96
N THR A 295 -12.78 18.71 7.04
CA THR A 295 -12.09 17.41 7.00
C THR A 295 -12.85 16.39 6.14
N ILE A 296 -14.18 16.31 6.30
CA ILE A 296 -15.02 15.42 5.48
C ILE A 296 -14.97 15.84 4.02
N ALA A 297 -15.03 17.14 3.73
CA ALA A 297 -14.94 17.65 2.36
C ALA A 297 -13.59 17.33 1.71
N MET A 298 -12.47 17.43 2.46
CA MET A 298 -11.15 16.98 1.99
C MET A 298 -11.13 15.47 1.69
N PHE A 299 -11.70 14.66 2.56
CA PHE A 299 -11.80 13.21 2.35
C PHE A 299 -12.62 12.88 1.10
N LEU A 300 -13.78 13.52 0.92
CA LEU A 300 -14.63 13.32 -0.26
C LEU A 300 -13.91 13.76 -1.55
N PHE A 301 -13.21 14.91 -1.51
CA PHE A 301 -12.40 15.35 -2.63
C PHE A 301 -11.36 14.30 -3.02
N GLN A 302 -10.60 13.77 -2.06
CA GLN A 302 -9.60 12.74 -2.32
C GLN A 302 -10.23 11.46 -2.87
N SER A 303 -11.39 11.07 -2.34
CA SER A 303 -12.13 9.89 -2.82
C SER A 303 -12.61 10.06 -4.26
N ILE A 304 -13.14 11.22 -4.63
CA ILE A 304 -13.57 11.51 -6.00
C ILE A 304 -12.35 11.60 -6.93
N PHE A 305 -11.27 12.23 -6.48
CA PHE A 305 -10.07 12.39 -7.28
C PHE A 305 -9.41 11.05 -7.62
N ASN A 306 -9.50 10.07 -6.71
CA ASN A 306 -8.98 8.72 -6.93
C ASN A 306 -9.63 7.99 -8.12
N ILE A 307 -10.87 8.36 -8.52
CA ILE A 307 -11.51 7.81 -9.72
C ILE A 307 -10.65 8.03 -10.96
N PHE A 308 -9.97 9.17 -11.02
CA PHE A 308 -9.14 9.59 -12.15
C PHE A 308 -7.68 9.16 -11.99
N VAL A 309 -7.17 9.13 -10.76
CA VAL A 309 -5.77 8.85 -10.43
C VAL A 309 -5.71 7.76 -9.35
N THR A 310 -5.81 6.52 -9.76
CA THR A 310 -5.78 5.32 -8.90
C THR A 310 -4.34 4.94 -8.54
N SER A 311 -3.60 5.87 -7.94
CA SER A 311 -2.20 5.67 -7.56
C SER A 311 -1.89 6.49 -6.31
N GLY A 312 -1.60 5.83 -5.19
CA GLY A 312 -1.32 6.51 -3.91
C GLY A 312 -0.22 7.56 -4.01
N SER A 313 0.93 7.23 -4.62
CA SER A 313 2.03 8.19 -4.82
C SER A 313 1.67 9.30 -5.81
N GLY A 314 1.00 8.95 -6.91
CA GLY A 314 0.57 9.90 -7.92
C GLY A 314 -0.49 10.87 -7.38
N GLN A 315 -1.48 10.36 -6.66
CA GLN A 315 -2.51 11.20 -6.05
C GLN A 315 -1.90 12.10 -4.96
N ALA A 316 -1.02 11.58 -4.08
CA ALA A 316 -0.32 12.40 -3.10
C ALA A 316 0.45 13.56 -3.76
N ALA A 317 1.18 13.25 -4.84
CA ALA A 317 1.97 14.23 -5.57
C ALA A 317 1.12 15.35 -6.19
N LEU A 318 -0.07 15.02 -6.69
CA LEU A 318 -0.97 15.98 -7.33
C LEU A 318 -1.78 16.78 -6.31
N THR A 319 -2.29 16.14 -5.26
CA THR A 319 -3.30 16.78 -4.38
C THR A 319 -2.70 17.40 -3.14
N MET A 320 -1.65 16.80 -2.53
CA MET A 320 -1.11 17.29 -1.26
C MET A 320 -0.45 18.67 -1.33
N PRO A 321 0.18 19.11 -2.44
CA PRO A 321 0.66 20.47 -2.58
C PRO A 321 -0.43 21.54 -2.42
N LEU A 322 -1.69 21.19 -2.75
CA LEU A 322 -2.85 22.06 -2.59
C LEU A 322 -3.55 21.84 -1.24
N MET A 323 -3.74 20.57 -0.85
CA MET A 323 -4.52 20.22 0.34
C MET A 323 -3.80 20.59 1.65
N ALA A 324 -2.47 20.49 1.71
CA ALA A 324 -1.76 20.84 2.92
C ALA A 324 -1.84 22.36 3.26
N PRO A 325 -1.56 23.30 2.33
CA PRO A 325 -1.81 24.71 2.60
C PRO A 325 -3.29 25.04 2.83
N LEU A 326 -4.20 24.39 2.09
CA LEU A 326 -5.64 24.59 2.29
C LEU A 326 -6.08 24.18 3.70
N SER A 327 -5.52 23.09 4.25
CA SER A 327 -5.84 22.65 5.60
C SER A 327 -5.46 23.72 6.65
N ASP A 328 -4.32 24.39 6.48
CA ASP A 328 -3.90 25.49 7.36
C ASP A 328 -4.89 26.65 7.32
N LEU A 329 -5.40 27.00 6.10
CA LEU A 329 -6.34 28.09 5.92
C LEU A 329 -7.72 27.85 6.56
N VAL A 330 -8.16 26.60 6.62
CA VAL A 330 -9.45 26.22 7.22
C VAL A 330 -9.32 25.74 8.67
N GLY A 331 -8.13 25.88 9.28
CA GLY A 331 -7.88 25.51 10.67
C GLY A 331 -7.74 24.01 10.92
N VAL A 332 -7.60 23.20 9.88
CA VAL A 332 -7.38 21.75 9.97
C VAL A 332 -5.89 21.47 9.96
N GLY A 333 -5.40 20.67 10.89
CA GLY A 333 -3.98 20.31 10.91
C GLY A 333 -3.57 19.51 9.66
N ARG A 334 -2.38 19.79 9.09
CA ARG A 334 -1.85 19.11 7.90
C ARG A 334 -1.82 17.60 8.02
N GLN A 335 -1.63 17.06 9.23
CA GLN A 335 -1.68 15.62 9.48
C GLN A 335 -3.08 15.03 9.25
N ILE A 336 -4.13 15.83 9.51
CA ILE A 336 -5.52 15.44 9.22
C ILE A 336 -5.76 15.45 7.70
N ALA A 337 -5.21 16.43 6.97
CA ALA A 337 -5.25 16.46 5.51
C ALA A 337 -4.54 15.24 4.90
N VAL A 338 -3.39 14.83 5.45
CA VAL A 338 -2.70 13.57 5.06
C VAL A 338 -3.57 12.36 5.38
N LEU A 339 -4.29 12.34 6.50
CA LEU A 339 -5.20 11.26 6.84
C LEU A 339 -6.40 11.21 5.87
N ALA A 340 -7.00 12.36 5.56
CA ALA A 340 -8.09 12.47 4.59
C ALA A 340 -7.67 11.98 3.21
N PHE A 341 -6.46 12.34 2.76
CA PHE A 341 -5.86 11.79 1.55
C PHE A 341 -5.75 10.27 1.63
N GLN A 342 -5.09 9.73 2.65
CA GLN A 342 -4.81 8.29 2.75
C GLN A 342 -6.08 7.44 2.80
N LEU A 343 -7.10 7.91 3.52
CA LEU A 343 -8.39 7.22 3.59
C LEU A 343 -9.16 7.34 2.28
N GLY A 344 -9.16 8.54 1.66
CA GLY A 344 -9.84 8.77 0.39
C GLY A 344 -9.26 7.94 -0.74
N ASP A 345 -7.94 7.88 -0.84
CA ASP A 345 -7.22 7.04 -1.79
C ASP A 345 -7.47 5.55 -1.50
N GLY A 346 -7.16 5.09 -0.29
CA GLY A 346 -7.16 3.66 0.04
C GLY A 346 -8.55 3.00 0.02
N TRP A 347 -9.59 3.65 0.56
CA TRP A 347 -10.93 3.06 0.55
C TRP A 347 -11.55 3.00 -0.84
N THR A 348 -11.24 3.95 -1.70
CA THR A 348 -11.76 3.94 -3.07
C THR A 348 -11.16 2.85 -3.93
N HIS A 349 -9.92 2.43 -3.67
CA HIS A 349 -9.33 1.25 -4.32
C HIS A 349 -10.14 -0.03 -4.08
N CYS A 350 -10.90 -0.13 -2.98
CA CYS A 350 -11.74 -1.29 -2.71
C CYS A 350 -12.93 -1.43 -3.66
N ILE A 351 -13.38 -0.33 -4.30
CA ILE A 351 -14.64 -0.28 -5.05
C ILE A 351 -14.51 0.30 -6.47
N MET A 352 -13.39 0.96 -6.80
CA MET A 352 -13.26 1.65 -8.09
C MET A 352 -12.88 0.71 -9.23
N PRO A 353 -13.70 0.64 -10.29
CA PRO A 353 -13.39 -0.18 -11.45
C PRO A 353 -12.20 0.33 -12.27
N THR A 354 -11.72 1.54 -12.01
CA THR A 354 -10.49 2.09 -12.60
C THR A 354 -9.22 1.54 -11.93
N SER A 355 -9.35 0.90 -10.75
CA SER A 355 -8.23 0.25 -10.08
C SER A 355 -7.81 -1.03 -10.82
N ALA A 356 -6.62 -1.01 -11.43
CA ALA A 356 -6.05 -2.18 -12.12
C ALA A 356 -5.90 -3.38 -11.17
N ALA A 357 -5.52 -3.12 -9.92
CA ALA A 357 -5.36 -4.16 -8.90
C ALA A 357 -6.69 -4.83 -8.53
N LEU A 358 -7.78 -4.03 -8.37
CA LEU A 358 -9.12 -4.57 -8.13
C LEU A 358 -9.59 -5.43 -9.30
N MET A 359 -9.56 -4.84 -10.50
CA MET A 359 -10.06 -5.53 -11.70
C MET A 359 -9.21 -6.75 -12.06
N GLY A 360 -7.89 -6.66 -11.87
CA GLY A 360 -6.99 -7.80 -12.05
C GLY A 360 -7.32 -8.94 -11.08
N THR A 361 -7.51 -8.63 -9.80
CA THR A 361 -7.84 -9.63 -8.78
C THR A 361 -9.22 -10.26 -9.00
N LEU A 362 -10.23 -9.44 -9.33
CA LEU A 362 -11.57 -9.96 -9.66
C LEU A 362 -11.56 -10.79 -10.95
N GLY A 363 -10.80 -10.37 -11.96
CA GLY A 363 -10.64 -11.13 -13.20
C GLY A 363 -9.97 -12.48 -13.01
N VAL A 364 -9.08 -12.61 -12.03
CA VAL A 364 -8.47 -13.88 -11.61
C VAL A 364 -9.45 -14.76 -10.85
N ALA A 365 -10.27 -14.16 -10.00
CA ALA A 365 -11.29 -14.87 -9.21
C ALA A 365 -12.53 -15.26 -10.05
N ARG A 366 -12.68 -14.68 -11.25
CA ARG A 366 -13.72 -14.88 -12.28
C ARG A 366 -15.12 -14.42 -11.88
#